data_172e6f0a9f2f003587ffeed9e6965188
#
_entry.id   172e6f0a9f2f003587ffeed9e6965188
#
_cell.length_a   1.000
_cell.length_b   1.000
_cell.length_c   1.000
_cell.angle_alpha   90.00
_cell.angle_beta   90.00
_cell.angle_gamma   90.00
#
_symmetry.space_group_name_H-M   'P 1'
#
loop_
_entity.id
_entity.type
_entity.pdbx_description
1 polymer ?
#
loop_
_entity_poly.entity_id
_entity_poly.type
_entity_poly.pdbx_seq_one_letter_code
_entity_poly.pdbx_strand_id
1 'polypeptide(L)'
;PRSTLSSSSAASDVYKRQGYTEDPGSILAKTFGDVEGYSDMVVQKNISIQSHCEHHMAPIIGKAHVAYLPSNRVVGISKIARLVDIYAQRLQTQETMTAEIANALNQSLNPRGVAIILDAEHMCMSLRGVKKDQVSTITTRFTGEFETNEALKDRFMKLTNN
;
A
#
# COMPACT_ATOMS: atom_id res chain seq x y z
N PRO A 1 -16.96 -3.10 -37.89
CA PRO A 1 -17.08 -3.07 -36.45
C PRO A 1 -15.73 -3.31 -35.79
N ARG A 2 -15.02 -2.20 -35.54
CA ARG A 2 -13.66 -2.20 -34.97
C ARG A 2 -13.62 -1.72 -33.53
N SER A 3 -14.65 -1.83 -32.75
CA SER A 3 -14.67 -0.94 -31.60
C SER A 3 -14.66 -1.57 -30.21
N THR A 4 -15.01 -2.82 -30.07
CA THR A 4 -15.19 -3.37 -28.73
C THR A 4 -13.88 -3.78 -28.02
N LEU A 5 -12.90 -4.27 -28.77
CA LEU A 5 -11.61 -4.67 -28.18
C LEU A 5 -10.73 -3.46 -27.84
N SER A 6 -10.78 -2.39 -28.67
CA SER A 6 -10.00 -1.16 -28.41
C SER A 6 -10.52 -0.37 -27.21
N SER A 7 -11.83 -0.34 -26.98
CA SER A 7 -12.42 0.36 -25.85
C SER A 7 -12.15 -0.33 -24.51
N SER A 8 -12.17 -1.66 -24.46
CA SER A 8 -11.87 -2.41 -23.23
C SER A 8 -10.39 -2.35 -22.84
N SER A 9 -9.46 -2.37 -23.81
CA SER A 9 -8.04 -2.20 -23.53
C SER A 9 -7.72 -0.76 -23.10
N ALA A 10 -8.34 0.26 -23.73
CA ALA A 10 -8.18 1.64 -23.30
C ALA A 10 -8.71 1.88 -21.89
N ALA A 11 -9.86 1.31 -21.53
CA ALA A 11 -10.39 1.39 -20.17
C ALA A 11 -9.47 0.71 -19.14
N SER A 12 -8.88 -0.44 -19.48
CA SER A 12 -7.88 -1.11 -18.65
C SER A 12 -6.62 -0.26 -18.46
N ASP A 13 -6.15 0.42 -19.52
CA ASP A 13 -4.98 1.29 -19.43
C ASP A 13 -5.26 2.55 -18.61
N VAL A 14 -6.46 3.11 -18.67
CA VAL A 14 -6.88 4.23 -17.82
C VAL A 14 -6.84 3.80 -16.34
N TYR A 15 -7.40 2.64 -16.01
CA TYR A 15 -7.38 2.12 -14.64
C TYR A 15 -5.95 1.94 -14.10
N LYS A 16 -5.06 1.35 -14.88
CA LYS A 16 -3.64 1.13 -14.52
C LYS A 16 -2.85 2.42 -14.31
N ARG A 17 -3.30 3.53 -14.87
CA ARG A 17 -2.63 4.83 -14.80
C ARG A 17 -3.32 5.83 -13.89
N GLN A 18 -4.44 5.47 -13.30
CA GLN A 18 -5.25 6.37 -12.49
C GLN A 18 -4.47 6.91 -11.29
N GLY A 19 -3.63 6.08 -10.67
CA GLY A 19 -2.80 6.48 -9.55
C GLY A 19 -1.72 7.53 -9.86
N TYR A 20 -1.36 7.74 -11.14
CA TYR A 20 -0.40 8.80 -11.51
C TYR A 20 -1.01 10.19 -11.52
N THR A 21 -2.33 10.31 -11.64
CA THR A 21 -3.03 11.59 -11.70
C THR A 21 -3.54 12.07 -10.35
N GLU A 22 -3.50 11.21 -9.33
CA GLU A 22 -3.94 11.54 -7.99
C GLU A 22 -2.76 11.99 -7.12
N ASP A 23 -2.99 13.02 -6.29
CA ASP A 23 -2.01 13.51 -5.32
C ASP A 23 -2.20 12.84 -3.96
N PRO A 24 -1.24 12.01 -3.50
CA PRO A 24 -1.31 11.36 -2.19
C PRO A 24 -1.44 12.35 -1.03
N GLY A 25 -0.78 13.51 -1.13
CA GLY A 25 -0.81 14.55 -0.10
C GLY A 25 -2.21 15.12 0.11
N SER A 26 -2.95 15.36 -0.97
CA SER A 26 -4.31 15.89 -0.91
C SER A 26 -5.29 14.93 -0.22
N ILE A 27 -5.10 13.62 -0.39
CA ILE A 27 -5.92 12.59 0.24
C ILE A 27 -5.66 12.55 1.75
N LEU A 28 -4.40 12.63 2.15
CA LEU A 28 -3.99 12.60 3.56
C LEU A 28 -4.18 13.95 4.29
N ALA A 29 -4.43 15.04 3.57
CA ALA A 29 -4.61 16.38 4.16
C ALA A 29 -5.81 16.47 5.11
N LYS A 30 -6.84 15.63 4.93
CA LYS A 30 -7.98 15.55 5.85
C LYS A 30 -7.60 14.74 7.10
N THR A 31 -6.96 15.39 8.04
CA THR A 31 -6.61 14.86 9.35
C THR A 31 -7.56 15.39 10.41
N PHE A 32 -7.68 14.65 11.49
CA PHE A 32 -8.36 15.07 12.70
C PHE A 32 -7.29 15.41 13.73
N GLY A 33 -7.35 16.62 14.28
CA GLY A 33 -6.57 16.99 15.46
C GLY A 33 -7.28 16.47 16.70
N ASP A 34 -6.55 16.41 17.78
CA ASP A 34 -7.01 16.05 19.11
C ASP A 34 -7.72 14.69 19.19
N VAL A 35 -6.94 13.69 19.44
CA VAL A 35 -7.41 12.30 19.67
C VAL A 35 -7.49 11.95 21.15
N GLU A 36 -7.71 12.95 22.00
CA GLU A 36 -7.97 12.79 23.44
C GLU A 36 -7.02 11.79 24.13
N GLY A 37 -5.69 11.93 23.87
CA GLY A 37 -4.66 11.11 24.52
C GLY A 37 -4.40 9.75 23.87
N TYR A 38 -4.95 9.44 22.70
CA TYR A 38 -4.58 8.20 21.98
C TYR A 38 -3.19 8.34 21.37
N SER A 39 -2.22 7.58 21.89
CA SER A 39 -0.82 7.61 21.46
C SER A 39 -0.28 6.28 20.97
N ASP A 40 -1.13 5.24 20.89
CA ASP A 40 -0.75 3.91 20.45
C ASP A 40 -0.85 3.75 18.92
N MET A 41 -0.37 2.63 18.39
CA MET A 41 -0.40 2.38 16.96
C MET A 41 -1.84 2.25 16.43
N VAL A 42 -2.10 2.88 15.30
CA VAL A 42 -3.29 2.65 14.49
C VAL A 42 -2.93 1.64 13.41
N VAL A 43 -3.66 0.53 13.32
CA VAL A 43 -3.39 -0.54 12.35
C VAL A 43 -4.59 -0.72 11.43
N GLN A 44 -4.35 -0.72 10.12
CA GLN A 44 -5.27 -1.23 9.11
C GLN A 44 -4.68 -2.47 8.46
N LYS A 45 -5.40 -3.57 8.51
CA LYS A 45 -4.97 -4.82 7.91
C LYS A 45 -5.90 -5.28 6.80
N ASN A 46 -5.37 -6.16 5.94
CA ASN A 46 -6.13 -6.77 4.84
C ASN A 46 -6.67 -5.74 3.81
N ILE A 47 -5.96 -4.63 3.60
CA ILE A 47 -6.27 -3.71 2.51
C ILE A 47 -5.95 -4.44 1.20
N SER A 48 -6.95 -4.63 0.35
CA SER A 48 -6.77 -5.32 -0.93
C SER A 48 -5.83 -4.54 -1.85
N ILE A 49 -4.90 -5.24 -2.50
CA ILE A 49 -4.01 -4.69 -3.52
C ILE A 49 -4.35 -5.32 -4.87
N GLN A 50 -4.54 -4.47 -5.86
CA GLN A 50 -4.62 -4.83 -7.26
C GLN A 50 -3.69 -3.90 -8.05
N SER A 51 -2.50 -4.37 -8.38
CA SER A 51 -1.47 -3.60 -9.06
C SER A 51 -1.00 -4.33 -10.31
N HIS A 52 -0.02 -3.76 -11.00
CA HIS A 52 0.58 -4.35 -12.19
C HIS A 52 2.10 -4.21 -12.14
N CYS A 53 2.78 -5.33 -12.35
CA CYS A 53 4.23 -5.38 -12.43
C CYS A 53 4.74 -4.52 -13.60
N GLU A 54 5.62 -3.57 -13.33
CA GLU A 54 6.17 -2.67 -14.35
C GLU A 54 6.98 -3.39 -15.45
N HIS A 55 7.61 -4.53 -15.11
CA HIS A 55 8.43 -5.29 -16.06
C HIS A 55 7.60 -6.09 -17.07
N HIS A 56 6.47 -6.63 -16.66
CA HIS A 56 5.70 -7.58 -17.47
C HIS A 56 4.24 -7.15 -17.69
N MET A 57 3.82 -6.03 -17.09
CA MET A 57 2.43 -5.55 -17.08
C MET A 57 1.41 -6.62 -16.63
N ALA A 58 1.89 -7.64 -15.89
CA ALA A 58 1.07 -8.69 -15.33
C ALA A 58 0.51 -8.26 -13.97
N PRO A 59 -0.68 -8.72 -13.55
CA PRO A 59 -1.26 -8.36 -12.27
C PRO A 59 -0.39 -8.77 -11.08
N ILE A 60 -0.42 -7.93 -10.05
CA ILE A 60 0.04 -8.19 -8.70
C ILE A 60 -1.20 -8.13 -7.82
N ILE A 61 -1.53 -9.21 -7.13
CA ILE A 61 -2.75 -9.33 -6.33
C ILE A 61 -2.38 -9.74 -4.90
N GLY A 62 -2.85 -8.99 -3.92
CA GLY A 62 -2.49 -9.27 -2.54
C GLY A 62 -3.15 -8.37 -1.53
N LYS A 63 -2.47 -8.18 -0.41
CA LYS A 63 -2.93 -7.40 0.73
C LYS A 63 -1.84 -6.49 1.25
N ALA A 64 -2.25 -5.31 1.70
CA ALA A 64 -1.42 -4.40 2.48
C ALA A 64 -1.85 -4.41 3.94
N HIS A 65 -0.87 -4.30 4.82
CA HIS A 65 -1.05 -4.00 6.23
C HIS A 65 -0.27 -2.74 6.53
N VAL A 66 -0.95 -1.75 7.06
CA VAL A 66 -0.41 -0.42 7.31
C VAL A 66 -0.61 -0.05 8.76
N ALA A 67 0.44 0.37 9.43
CA ALA A 67 0.34 0.96 10.76
C ALA A 67 1.11 2.27 10.83
N TYR A 68 0.66 3.14 11.71
CA TYR A 68 1.40 4.34 12.09
C TYR A 68 1.20 4.65 13.57
N LEU A 69 2.18 5.32 14.16
CA LEU A 69 2.12 5.86 15.51
C LEU A 69 1.78 7.37 15.41
N PRO A 70 0.59 7.80 15.83
CA PRO A 70 0.24 9.21 15.77
C PRO A 70 1.21 10.09 16.58
N SER A 71 1.51 11.28 16.05
CA SER A 71 2.08 12.38 16.85
C SER A 71 0.95 13.24 17.43
N ASN A 72 0.48 14.21 16.66
CA ASN A 72 -0.58 15.14 17.07
C ASN A 72 -1.84 15.03 16.22
N ARG A 73 -1.85 14.13 15.22
CA ARG A 73 -2.93 13.99 14.26
C ARG A 73 -3.18 12.53 13.93
N VAL A 74 -4.45 12.19 13.71
CA VAL A 74 -4.87 10.95 13.09
C VAL A 74 -5.50 11.23 11.74
N VAL A 75 -5.33 10.30 10.83
CA VAL A 75 -5.96 10.34 9.51
C VAL A 75 -7.22 9.48 9.51
N GLY A 76 -8.21 9.88 8.74
CA GLY A 76 -9.41 9.07 8.56
C GLY A 76 -9.05 7.70 7.96
N ILE A 77 -9.55 6.62 8.57
CA ILE A 77 -9.19 5.24 8.20
C ILE A 77 -9.35 4.95 6.70
N SER A 78 -10.40 5.46 6.05
CA SER A 78 -10.60 5.31 4.60
C SER A 78 -9.49 5.96 3.75
N LYS A 79 -8.72 6.89 4.30
CA LYS A 79 -7.66 7.59 3.57
C LYS A 79 -6.42 6.73 3.40
N ILE A 80 -6.14 5.86 4.38
CA ILE A 80 -5.02 4.91 4.28
C ILE A 80 -5.29 3.90 3.14
N ALA A 81 -6.52 3.36 3.08
CA ALA A 81 -6.88 2.45 2.00
C ALA A 81 -6.77 3.14 0.62
N ARG A 82 -7.26 4.38 0.50
CA ARG A 82 -7.13 5.16 -0.75
C ARG A 82 -5.67 5.47 -1.11
N LEU A 83 -4.82 5.71 -0.13
CA LEU A 83 -3.39 5.89 -0.37
C LEU A 83 -2.76 4.63 -0.98
N VAL A 84 -3.10 3.46 -0.44
CA VAL A 84 -2.66 2.17 -1.00
C VAL A 84 -3.15 2.02 -2.44
N ASP A 85 -4.42 2.36 -2.72
CA ASP A 85 -4.98 2.29 -4.08
C ASP A 85 -4.24 3.20 -5.07
N ILE A 86 -3.90 4.44 -4.68
CA ILE A 86 -3.14 5.36 -5.53
C ILE A 86 -1.83 4.74 -6.01
N TYR A 87 -1.09 4.12 -5.10
CA TYR A 87 0.19 3.51 -5.46
C TYR A 87 0.01 2.15 -6.15
N ALA A 88 -1.04 1.41 -5.83
CA ALA A 88 -1.37 0.16 -6.51
C ALA A 88 -1.82 0.38 -7.97
N GLN A 89 -2.55 1.47 -8.25
CA GLN A 89 -3.02 1.82 -9.61
C GLN A 89 -1.93 2.49 -10.47
N ARG A 90 -0.73 1.91 -10.43
CA ARG A 90 0.44 2.30 -11.21
C ARG A 90 1.12 1.04 -11.73
N LEU A 91 2.05 1.20 -12.67
CA LEU A 91 3.03 0.14 -12.96
C LEU A 91 4.10 0.19 -11.87
N GLN A 92 4.27 -0.89 -11.11
CA GLN A 92 5.09 -0.89 -9.91
C GLN A 92 6.03 -2.10 -9.81
N THR A 93 7.12 -1.94 -9.07
CA THR A 93 7.69 -3.04 -8.30
C THR A 93 7.05 -3.06 -6.92
N GLN A 94 6.97 -4.21 -6.27
CA GLN A 94 6.39 -4.30 -4.93
C GLN A 94 7.23 -3.53 -3.89
N GLU A 95 8.54 -3.54 -4.05
CA GLU A 95 9.48 -2.83 -3.20
C GLU A 95 9.28 -1.31 -3.28
N THR A 96 9.18 -0.76 -4.49
CA THR A 96 8.92 0.67 -4.71
C THR A 96 7.57 1.07 -4.13
N MET A 97 6.52 0.31 -4.40
CA MET A 97 5.17 0.55 -3.86
C MET A 97 5.18 0.59 -2.33
N THR A 98 5.87 -0.37 -1.69
CA THR A 98 6.00 -0.42 -0.23
C THR A 98 6.69 0.83 0.33
N ALA A 99 7.78 1.25 -0.30
CA ALA A 99 8.53 2.43 0.11
C ALA A 99 7.75 3.73 -0.11
N GLU A 100 7.06 3.88 -1.24
CA GLU A 100 6.26 5.06 -1.58
C GLU A 100 5.09 5.26 -0.62
N ILE A 101 4.37 4.18 -0.25
CA ILE A 101 3.28 4.25 0.74
C ILE A 101 3.82 4.74 2.09
N ALA A 102 4.94 4.18 2.55
CA ALA A 102 5.54 4.59 3.82
C ALA A 102 6.00 6.05 3.79
N ASN A 103 6.66 6.47 2.71
CA ASN A 103 7.15 7.83 2.53
C ASN A 103 5.99 8.86 2.50
N ALA A 104 4.90 8.56 1.80
CA ALA A 104 3.73 9.42 1.75
C ALA A 104 3.09 9.63 3.13
N LEU A 105 2.98 8.56 3.93
CA LEU A 105 2.50 8.67 5.31
C LEU A 105 3.43 9.52 6.18
N ASN A 106 4.75 9.29 6.09
CA ASN A 106 5.74 10.07 6.84
C ASN A 106 5.67 11.56 6.50
N GLN A 107 5.62 11.89 5.21
CA GLN A 107 5.60 13.28 4.74
C GLN A 107 4.31 14.02 5.11
N SER A 108 3.16 13.34 5.01
CA SER A 108 1.87 13.99 5.20
C SER A 108 1.42 14.06 6.65
N LEU A 109 1.74 13.06 7.47
CA LEU A 109 1.26 12.96 8.85
C LEU A 109 2.32 13.30 9.90
N ASN A 110 3.59 13.28 9.50
CA ASN A 110 4.73 13.40 10.44
C ASN A 110 4.54 12.52 11.70
N PRO A 111 4.26 11.22 11.53
CA PRO A 111 3.99 10.31 12.65
C PRO A 111 5.30 9.97 13.37
N ARG A 112 5.21 9.42 14.58
CA ARG A 112 6.39 8.91 15.30
C ARG A 112 7.02 7.68 14.63
N GLY A 113 6.27 6.98 13.77
CA GLY A 113 6.74 5.86 12.98
C GLY A 113 5.66 5.30 12.07
N VAL A 114 6.08 4.59 11.03
CA VAL A 114 5.22 3.89 10.08
C VAL A 114 5.71 2.46 9.91
N ALA A 115 4.79 1.52 9.79
CA ALA A 115 5.05 0.13 9.46
C ALA A 115 4.16 -0.32 8.30
N ILE A 116 4.77 -0.89 7.28
CA ILE A 116 4.08 -1.43 6.09
C ILE A 116 4.48 -2.88 5.89
N ILE A 117 3.52 -3.71 5.57
CA ILE A 117 3.72 -5.05 5.00
C ILE A 117 2.84 -5.15 3.76
N LEU A 118 3.43 -5.55 2.64
CA LEU A 118 2.72 -5.99 1.46
C LEU A 118 2.98 -7.48 1.28
N ASP A 119 1.91 -8.25 1.11
CA ASP A 119 1.95 -9.68 0.80
C ASP A 119 1.14 -9.91 -0.47
N ALA A 120 1.80 -10.29 -1.56
CA ALA A 120 1.16 -10.36 -2.86
C ALA A 120 1.73 -11.46 -3.76
N GLU A 121 0.84 -12.03 -4.58
CA GLU A 121 1.18 -12.92 -5.68
C GLU A 121 1.40 -12.13 -6.97
N HIS A 122 2.44 -12.51 -7.70
CA HIS A 122 2.80 -11.93 -8.98
C HIS A 122 2.39 -12.86 -10.13
N MET A 123 1.41 -12.46 -10.91
CA MET A 123 0.92 -13.27 -12.02
C MET A 123 1.98 -13.50 -13.12
N CYS A 124 3.02 -12.68 -13.17
CA CYS A 124 4.18 -12.94 -14.03
C CYS A 124 5.00 -14.16 -13.61
N MET A 125 4.86 -14.62 -12.36
CA MET A 125 5.49 -15.84 -11.86
C MET A 125 4.58 -17.06 -11.93
N SER A 126 3.28 -16.89 -11.67
CA SER A 126 2.31 -18.01 -11.60
C SER A 126 1.81 -18.42 -12.98
N LEU A 127 1.39 -17.48 -13.83
CA LEU A 127 0.77 -17.79 -15.11
C LEU A 127 1.75 -18.01 -16.26
N ARG A 128 2.99 -17.56 -16.10
CA ARG A 128 4.06 -17.65 -17.11
C ARG A 128 5.43 -17.76 -16.45
N GLY A 129 6.49 -17.80 -17.25
CA GLY A 129 7.87 -17.82 -16.75
C GLY A 129 8.15 -19.06 -15.92
N VAL A 130 8.44 -18.88 -14.66
CA VAL A 130 8.81 -19.98 -13.73
C VAL A 130 7.64 -20.86 -13.31
N LYS A 131 6.39 -20.47 -13.62
CA LYS A 131 5.17 -21.24 -13.35
C LYS A 131 5.09 -21.74 -11.90
N LYS A 132 5.32 -20.82 -10.96
CA LYS A 132 5.18 -21.05 -9.53
C LYS A 132 3.90 -20.39 -9.04
N ASP A 133 2.86 -21.18 -8.92
CA ASP A 133 1.61 -20.83 -8.27
C ASP A 133 1.76 -20.82 -6.75
N GLN A 134 0.93 -20.08 -6.06
CA GLN A 134 0.89 -19.96 -4.60
C GLN A 134 2.17 -19.40 -3.95
N VAL A 135 3.08 -18.82 -4.73
CA VAL A 135 4.23 -18.10 -4.18
C VAL A 135 3.84 -16.65 -3.93
N SER A 136 3.77 -16.26 -2.66
CA SER A 136 3.64 -14.85 -2.30
C SER A 136 5.01 -14.21 -2.07
N THR A 137 5.10 -12.92 -2.34
CA THR A 137 6.24 -12.08 -2.03
C THR A 137 5.84 -11.13 -0.90
N ILE A 138 6.64 -11.10 0.16
CA ILE A 138 6.42 -10.20 1.28
C ILE A 138 7.49 -9.11 1.25
N THR A 139 7.05 -7.85 1.23
CA THR A 139 7.91 -6.68 1.39
C THR A 139 7.49 -5.88 2.61
N THR A 140 8.47 -5.35 3.33
CA THR A 140 8.23 -4.59 4.56
C THR A 140 8.98 -3.26 4.55
N ARG A 141 8.40 -2.25 5.20
CA ARG A 141 9.08 -1.00 5.49
C ARG A 141 8.70 -0.53 6.88
N PHE A 142 9.72 -0.26 7.68
CA PHE A 142 9.60 0.31 9.03
C PHE A 142 10.32 1.64 9.07
N THR A 143 9.76 2.63 9.76
CA THR A 143 10.36 3.95 9.96
C THR A 143 10.12 4.45 11.37
N GLY A 144 10.92 5.41 11.82
CA GLY A 144 10.79 6.02 13.14
C GLY A 144 10.87 5.00 14.27
N GLU A 145 9.95 5.05 15.22
CA GLU A 145 9.95 4.13 16.37
C GLU A 145 9.81 2.66 15.98
N PHE A 146 9.13 2.33 14.86
CA PHE A 146 9.09 0.95 14.38
C PHE A 146 10.45 0.43 13.89
N GLU A 147 11.36 1.30 13.47
CA GLU A 147 12.69 0.88 13.03
C GLU A 147 13.59 0.53 14.21
N THR A 148 13.45 1.25 15.32
CA THR A 148 14.35 1.15 16.48
C THR A 148 13.79 0.30 17.63
N ASN A 149 12.50 0.03 17.66
CA ASN A 149 11.82 -0.70 18.74
C ASN A 149 11.29 -2.05 18.25
N GLU A 150 12.03 -3.11 18.54
CA GLU A 150 11.67 -4.49 18.16
C GLU A 150 10.32 -4.94 18.75
N ALA A 151 9.97 -4.51 19.97
CA ALA A 151 8.69 -4.89 20.58
C ALA A 151 7.49 -4.28 19.79
N LEU A 152 7.65 -3.08 19.23
CA LEU A 152 6.62 -2.50 18.36
C LEU A 152 6.51 -3.23 17.03
N LYS A 153 7.64 -3.62 16.43
CA LYS A 153 7.64 -4.45 15.21
C LYS A 153 6.94 -5.79 15.47
N ASP A 154 7.33 -6.50 16.53
CA ASP A 154 6.75 -7.79 16.89
C ASP A 154 5.24 -7.67 17.13
N ARG A 155 4.81 -6.62 17.82
CA ARG A 155 3.39 -6.36 18.06
C ARG A 155 2.63 -6.15 16.74
N PHE A 156 3.17 -5.36 15.83
CA PHE A 156 2.59 -5.15 14.51
C PHE A 156 2.51 -6.46 13.71
N MET A 157 3.61 -7.22 13.66
CA MET A 157 3.66 -8.51 12.99
C MET A 157 2.61 -9.50 13.54
N LYS A 158 2.45 -9.58 14.86
CA LYS A 158 1.42 -10.42 15.51
C LYS A 158 0.00 -9.99 15.16
N LEU A 159 -0.28 -8.68 15.07
CA LEU A 159 -1.60 -8.18 14.72
C LEU A 159 -1.96 -8.43 13.25
N THR A 160 -0.97 -8.55 12.38
CA THR A 160 -1.17 -8.73 10.93
C THR A 160 -1.16 -10.19 10.48
N ASN A 161 -0.53 -11.09 11.23
CA ASN A 161 -0.42 -12.53 10.91
C ASN A 161 -1.66 -13.38 11.28
N ASN A 162 -2.77 -12.74 11.69
CA ASN A 162 -4.03 -13.42 12.02
C ASN A 162 -5.10 -13.19 10.95
#